data_577354869359d7433aef43eba00f90f5
#
_entry.id   577354869359d7433aef43eba00f90f5
#
_cell.length_a   1.000
_cell.length_b   1.000
_cell.length_c   1.000
_cell.angle_alpha   90.00
_cell.angle_beta   90.00
_cell.angle_gamma   90.00
#
_symmetry.space_group_name_H-M   'P 1'
#
loop_
_entity.id
_entity.type
_entity.pdbx_description
1 polymer ?
#
loop_
_entity_poly.entity_id
_entity_poly.type
_entity_poly.pdbx_seq_one_letter_code
_entity_poly.pdbx_strand_id
1 'polypeptide(L)'
;MKKEKDIKAKRKAALIVLAVLIVVSAAAELIINAGKEDTANVHIQIRCDEVAEAPEILTDPALAEYIPEDGIALARLKYITKEGSSVLQILETICKNNNIEVKKSEDGLIEAIGYLKNGDCGEGSCWVYTVDGKLMSDNPADCKVKGGE
;
A
#
# COMPACT_ATOMS: atom_id res chain seq x y z
N MET A 1 -38.70 -55.01 -20.06
CA MET A 1 -37.33 -54.73 -20.55
C MET A 1 -37.10 -53.28 -21.08
N LYS A 2 -37.93 -52.80 -22.03
CA LYS A 2 -37.73 -51.45 -22.61
C LYS A 2 -37.85 -50.29 -21.60
N LYS A 3 -38.83 -50.36 -20.70
CA LYS A 3 -39.12 -49.35 -19.67
C LYS A 3 -38.01 -49.22 -18.59
N GLU A 4 -37.35 -50.34 -18.27
CA GLU A 4 -36.28 -50.37 -17.27
C GLU A 4 -34.95 -49.78 -17.81
N LYS A 5 -34.66 -49.99 -19.09
CA LYS A 5 -33.52 -49.36 -19.78
C LYS A 5 -33.67 -47.85 -19.85
N ASP A 6 -34.88 -47.35 -20.07
CA ASP A 6 -35.19 -45.90 -20.15
C ASP A 6 -35.03 -45.20 -18.79
N ILE A 7 -35.43 -45.88 -17.70
CA ILE A 7 -35.25 -45.36 -16.33
C ILE A 7 -33.77 -45.32 -15.96
N LYS A 8 -32.99 -46.34 -16.33
CA LYS A 8 -31.52 -46.35 -16.07
C LYS A 8 -30.79 -45.27 -16.87
N ALA A 9 -31.20 -45.05 -18.13
CA ALA A 9 -30.63 -43.99 -18.96
C ALA A 9 -30.92 -42.57 -18.40
N LYS A 10 -32.17 -42.32 -17.98
CA LYS A 10 -32.55 -41.05 -17.34
C LYS A 10 -31.83 -40.78 -16.02
N ARG A 11 -31.63 -41.84 -15.18
CA ARG A 11 -30.84 -41.71 -13.93
C ARG A 11 -29.37 -41.44 -14.20
N LYS A 12 -28.75 -42.08 -15.22
CA LYS A 12 -27.36 -41.76 -15.62
C LYS A 12 -27.23 -40.33 -16.15
N ALA A 13 -28.16 -39.88 -16.98
CA ALA A 13 -28.17 -38.52 -17.48
C ALA A 13 -28.33 -37.48 -16.35
N ALA A 14 -29.23 -37.73 -15.40
CA ALA A 14 -29.42 -36.86 -14.24
C ALA A 14 -28.17 -36.80 -13.34
N LEU A 15 -27.45 -37.89 -13.14
CA LEU A 15 -26.22 -37.96 -12.38
C LEU A 15 -25.07 -37.18 -13.08
N ILE A 16 -24.99 -37.28 -14.41
CA ILE A 16 -23.99 -36.53 -15.19
C ILE A 16 -24.26 -35.04 -15.11
N VAL A 17 -25.52 -34.62 -15.27
CA VAL A 17 -25.91 -33.20 -15.14
C VAL A 17 -25.59 -32.64 -13.75
N LEU A 18 -25.88 -33.42 -12.68
CA LEU A 18 -25.57 -33.04 -11.32
C LEU A 18 -24.05 -32.89 -11.09
N ALA A 19 -23.26 -33.84 -11.62
CA ALA A 19 -21.80 -33.80 -11.52
C ALA A 19 -21.21 -32.58 -12.25
N VAL A 20 -21.73 -32.23 -13.43
CA VAL A 20 -21.30 -31.03 -14.19
C VAL A 20 -21.65 -29.74 -13.43
N LEU A 21 -22.84 -29.67 -12.82
CA LEU A 21 -23.23 -28.49 -11.99
C LEU A 21 -22.32 -28.31 -10.79
N ILE A 22 -21.92 -29.39 -10.12
CA ILE A 22 -20.97 -29.31 -8.97
C ILE A 22 -19.61 -28.83 -9.43
N VAL A 23 -19.10 -29.31 -10.56
CA VAL A 23 -17.80 -28.89 -11.10
C VAL A 23 -17.83 -27.43 -11.53
N VAL A 24 -18.91 -26.94 -12.14
CA VAL A 24 -19.07 -25.54 -12.54
C VAL A 24 -19.16 -24.62 -11.32
N SER A 25 -19.87 -25.02 -10.26
CA SER A 25 -19.96 -24.23 -9.03
C SER A 25 -18.60 -24.15 -8.32
N ALA A 26 -17.87 -25.26 -8.21
CA ALA A 26 -16.54 -25.29 -7.62
C ALA A 26 -15.52 -24.44 -8.42
N ALA A 27 -15.60 -24.48 -9.75
CA ALA A 27 -14.77 -23.65 -10.62
C ALA A 27 -15.11 -22.17 -10.48
N ALA A 28 -16.38 -21.82 -10.34
CA ALA A 28 -16.81 -20.44 -10.11
C ALA A 28 -16.32 -19.90 -8.76
N GLU A 29 -16.36 -20.70 -7.69
CA GLU A 29 -15.81 -20.33 -6.38
C GLU A 29 -14.29 -20.14 -6.42
N LEU A 30 -13.57 -21.00 -7.15
CA LEU A 30 -12.13 -20.85 -7.36
C LEU A 30 -11.77 -19.59 -8.13
N ILE A 31 -12.54 -19.22 -9.15
CA ILE A 31 -12.33 -18.00 -9.94
C ILE A 31 -12.66 -16.75 -9.09
N ILE A 32 -13.72 -16.79 -8.29
CA ILE A 32 -14.12 -15.70 -7.40
C ILE A 32 -13.06 -15.48 -6.30
N ASN A 33 -12.50 -16.54 -5.74
CA ASN A 33 -11.47 -16.47 -4.71
C ASN A 33 -10.09 -16.11 -5.27
N ALA A 34 -9.76 -16.51 -6.50
CA ALA A 34 -8.51 -16.14 -7.17
C ALA A 34 -8.44 -14.65 -7.52
N GLY A 35 -9.57 -13.94 -7.51
CA GLY A 35 -9.66 -12.49 -7.75
C GLY A 35 -9.74 -11.63 -6.50
N LYS A 36 -9.81 -12.20 -5.29
CA LYS A 36 -9.71 -11.43 -4.03
C LYS A 36 -8.23 -11.24 -3.70
N GLU A 37 -7.66 -10.14 -4.16
CA GLU A 37 -6.42 -9.66 -3.58
C GLU A 37 -6.72 -9.24 -2.13
N ASP A 38 -5.99 -9.81 -1.16
CA ASP A 38 -6.07 -9.35 0.21
C ASP A 38 -5.60 -7.90 0.27
N THR A 39 -6.44 -7.04 0.81
CA THR A 39 -6.17 -5.61 0.89
C THR A 39 -5.98 -5.17 2.33
N ALA A 40 -5.02 -4.29 2.53
CA ALA A 40 -4.75 -3.63 3.80
C ALA A 40 -5.29 -2.19 3.78
N ASN A 41 -5.89 -1.77 4.88
CA ASN A 41 -6.25 -0.36 5.11
C ASN A 41 -5.15 0.26 5.95
N VAL A 42 -4.50 1.28 5.43
CA VAL A 42 -3.42 2.01 6.11
C VAL A 42 -3.77 3.49 6.22
N HIS A 43 -3.18 4.19 7.18
CA HIS A 43 -3.22 5.63 7.28
C HIS A 43 -1.81 6.16 7.09
N ILE A 44 -1.66 7.18 6.25
CA ILE A 44 -0.38 7.81 5.98
C ILE A 44 -0.47 9.32 6.21
N GLN A 45 0.62 9.89 6.70
CA GLN A 45 0.84 11.30 6.88
C GLN A 45 2.31 11.61 6.65
N ILE A 46 2.63 12.78 6.09
CA ILE A 46 4.00 13.26 5.94
C ILE A 46 4.12 14.58 6.70
N ARG A 47 5.09 14.67 7.60
CA ARG A 47 5.28 15.80 8.48
C ARG A 47 6.71 16.31 8.43
N CYS A 48 6.86 17.62 8.62
CA CYS A 48 8.12 18.34 8.74
C CYS A 48 8.01 19.41 9.85
N ASP A 49 7.42 19.03 10.99
CA ASP A 49 7.11 19.96 12.10
C ASP A 49 8.33 20.68 12.63
N GLU A 50 9.45 19.94 12.82
CA GLU A 50 10.68 20.52 13.36
C GLU A 50 11.19 21.66 12.47
N VAL A 51 11.02 21.55 11.15
CA VAL A 51 11.39 22.60 10.21
C VAL A 51 10.41 23.77 10.24
N ALA A 52 9.10 23.46 10.37
CA ALA A 52 8.07 24.50 10.44
C ALA A 52 8.17 25.33 11.73
N GLU A 53 8.52 24.69 12.86
CA GLU A 53 8.70 25.34 14.16
C GLU A 53 10.02 26.13 14.27
N ALA A 54 11.06 25.69 13.56
CA ALA A 54 12.40 26.27 13.61
C ALA A 54 13.05 26.36 12.22
N PRO A 55 12.53 27.20 11.31
CA PRO A 55 13.02 27.27 9.92
C PRO A 55 14.49 27.71 9.81
N GLU A 56 15.07 28.29 10.87
CA GLU A 56 16.48 28.62 10.95
C GLU A 56 17.44 27.42 10.94
N ILE A 57 16.93 26.22 11.14
CA ILE A 57 17.75 24.99 11.02
C ILE A 57 18.03 24.62 9.55
N LEU A 58 17.31 25.22 8.59
CA LEU A 58 17.55 24.99 7.18
C LEU A 58 18.92 25.52 6.75
N THR A 59 19.68 24.68 6.07
CA THR A 59 20.98 25.08 5.50
C THR A 59 20.82 26.07 4.34
N ASP A 60 19.71 25.99 3.61
CA ASP A 60 19.26 26.98 2.63
C ASP A 60 17.96 27.64 3.12
N PRO A 61 18.01 28.92 3.58
CA PRO A 61 16.82 29.62 4.06
C PRO A 61 15.72 29.79 3.00
N ALA A 62 16.05 29.71 1.70
CA ALA A 62 15.05 29.82 0.62
C ALA A 62 14.06 28.66 0.63
N LEU A 63 14.42 27.51 1.20
CA LEU A 63 13.52 26.37 1.33
C LEU A 63 12.34 26.64 2.27
N ALA A 64 12.45 27.60 3.18
CA ALA A 64 11.39 27.93 4.13
C ALA A 64 10.07 28.31 3.45
N GLU A 65 10.12 28.91 2.26
CA GLU A 65 8.90 29.28 1.50
C GLU A 65 8.08 28.06 1.04
N TYR A 66 8.69 26.87 0.98
CA TYR A 66 8.06 25.62 0.55
C TYR A 66 7.61 24.73 1.72
N ILE A 67 7.90 25.15 2.94
CA ILE A 67 7.52 24.41 4.15
C ILE A 67 6.10 24.83 4.56
N PRO A 68 5.14 23.91 4.71
CA PRO A 68 3.83 24.26 5.23
C PRO A 68 3.93 24.83 6.66
N GLU A 69 3.20 25.90 6.94
CA GLU A 69 3.22 26.57 8.26
C GLU A 69 2.83 25.62 9.42
N ASP A 70 1.98 24.64 9.14
CA ASP A 70 1.54 23.64 10.10
C ASP A 70 2.44 22.39 10.13
N GLY A 71 3.53 22.38 9.37
CA GLY A 71 4.45 21.25 9.25
C GLY A 71 3.86 20.01 8.58
N ILE A 72 2.70 20.12 7.92
CA ILE A 72 1.99 18.97 7.32
C ILE A 72 2.17 18.97 5.81
N ALA A 73 3.18 18.26 5.31
CA ALA A 73 3.42 18.10 3.87
C ALA A 73 2.35 17.22 3.20
N LEU A 74 1.80 16.23 3.92
CA LEU A 74 0.64 15.45 3.51
C LEU A 74 -0.25 15.20 4.73
N ALA A 75 -1.49 15.69 4.68
CA ALA A 75 -2.47 15.44 5.73
C ALA A 75 -2.78 13.93 5.84
N ARG A 76 -3.10 13.50 7.07
CA ARG A 76 -3.45 12.10 7.33
C ARG A 76 -4.61 11.67 6.45
N LEU A 77 -4.37 10.66 5.63
CA LEU A 77 -5.38 10.07 4.76
C LEU A 77 -5.42 8.55 4.90
N LYS A 78 -6.60 7.98 4.66
CA LYS A 78 -6.79 6.54 4.58
C LYS A 78 -6.48 6.07 3.15
N TYR A 79 -5.70 5.02 3.04
CA TYR A 79 -5.36 4.40 1.77
C TYR A 79 -5.59 2.89 1.81
N ILE A 80 -6.14 2.35 0.74
CA ILE A 80 -6.32 0.90 0.57
C ILE A 80 -5.24 0.41 -0.37
N THR A 81 -4.43 -0.49 0.11
CA THR A 81 -3.34 -1.10 -0.65
C THR A 81 -3.47 -2.62 -0.68
N LYS A 82 -2.66 -3.27 -1.49
CA LYS A 82 -2.50 -4.71 -1.44
C LYS A 82 -1.76 -5.10 -0.17
N GLU A 83 -2.22 -6.15 0.52
CA GLU A 83 -1.51 -6.70 1.67
C GLU A 83 -0.08 -7.12 1.28
N GLY A 84 0.90 -6.80 2.13
CA GLY A 84 2.30 -7.02 1.85
C GLY A 84 2.96 -5.97 0.95
N SER A 85 2.26 -4.88 0.60
CA SER A 85 2.90 -3.71 -0.01
C SER A 85 3.94 -3.14 0.94
N SER A 86 5.06 -2.63 0.41
CA SER A 86 6.05 -1.96 1.25
C SER A 86 5.65 -0.53 1.58
N VAL A 87 6.17 -0.02 2.70
CA VAL A 87 6.02 1.40 3.08
C VAL A 87 6.46 2.31 1.93
N LEU A 88 7.58 1.99 1.26
CA LEU A 88 8.06 2.75 0.11
C LEU A 88 7.05 2.76 -1.04
N GLN A 89 6.49 1.60 -1.43
CA GLN A 89 5.51 1.51 -2.51
C GLN A 89 4.26 2.35 -2.23
N ILE A 90 3.81 2.36 -0.97
CA ILE A 90 2.65 3.15 -0.54
C ILE A 90 2.99 4.63 -0.60
N LEU A 91 4.15 5.03 -0.05
CA LEU A 91 4.63 6.42 -0.08
C LEU A 91 4.71 6.95 -1.51
N GLU A 92 5.40 6.23 -2.41
CA GLU A 92 5.54 6.63 -3.81
C GLU A 92 4.19 6.80 -4.51
N THR A 93 3.27 5.85 -4.29
CA THR A 93 1.95 5.90 -4.92
C THR A 93 1.14 7.10 -4.44
N ILE A 94 1.13 7.35 -3.12
CA ILE A 94 0.37 8.44 -2.53
C ILE A 94 0.98 9.79 -2.89
N CYS A 95 2.31 9.92 -2.81
CA CYS A 95 3.01 11.15 -3.19
C CYS A 95 2.78 11.49 -4.66
N LYS A 96 2.88 10.51 -5.55
CA LYS A 96 2.56 10.69 -6.97
C LYS A 96 1.13 11.19 -7.20
N ASN A 97 0.15 10.64 -6.48
CA ASN A 97 -1.25 11.04 -6.59
C ASN A 97 -1.51 12.47 -6.04
N ASN A 98 -0.64 12.96 -5.17
CA ASN A 98 -0.72 14.30 -4.58
C ASN A 98 0.30 15.29 -5.18
N ASN A 99 0.97 14.94 -6.28
CA ASN A 99 2.00 15.75 -6.95
C ASN A 99 3.18 16.10 -6.03
N ILE A 100 3.53 15.23 -5.11
CA ILE A 100 4.70 15.33 -4.25
C ILE A 100 5.80 14.46 -4.85
N GLU A 101 6.95 15.05 -5.16
CA GLU A 101 8.10 14.31 -5.66
C GLU A 101 8.74 13.50 -4.54
N VAL A 102 9.12 12.25 -4.80
CA VAL A 102 9.92 11.40 -3.89
C VAL A 102 11.19 11.01 -4.60
N LYS A 103 12.34 11.28 -4.00
CA LYS A 103 13.65 10.78 -4.47
C LYS A 103 14.13 9.71 -3.51
N LYS A 104 14.70 8.68 -4.08
CA LYS A 104 15.25 7.53 -3.35
C LYS A 104 16.55 7.07 -3.98
N SER A 105 17.40 6.43 -3.16
CA SER A 105 18.58 5.71 -3.61
C SER A 105 18.19 4.42 -4.38
N GLU A 106 19.19 3.79 -4.99
CA GLU A 106 19.01 2.49 -5.66
C GLU A 106 18.51 1.40 -4.70
N ASP A 107 18.93 1.46 -3.43
CA ASP A 107 18.51 0.50 -2.38
C ASP A 107 17.11 0.82 -1.83
N GLY A 108 16.48 1.93 -2.23
CA GLY A 108 15.14 2.31 -1.79
C GLY A 108 15.08 3.15 -0.50
N LEU A 109 16.20 3.71 -0.05
CA LEU A 109 16.21 4.69 1.04
C LEU A 109 15.70 6.03 0.54
N ILE A 110 14.86 6.70 1.33
CA ILE A 110 14.32 8.02 0.99
C ILE A 110 15.43 9.06 1.09
N GLU A 111 15.63 9.80 0.01
CA GLU A 111 16.59 10.91 -0.07
C GLU A 111 15.92 12.28 -0.01
N ALA A 112 14.71 12.39 -0.58
CA ALA A 112 13.93 13.63 -0.54
C ALA A 112 12.43 13.35 -0.64
N ILE A 113 11.62 14.21 -0.01
CA ILE A 113 10.18 14.28 -0.19
C ILE A 113 9.81 15.74 -0.41
N GLY A 114 9.18 16.03 -1.56
CA GLY A 114 8.91 17.39 -1.97
C GLY A 114 10.19 18.18 -2.12
N TYR A 115 10.28 19.32 -1.43
CA TYR A 115 11.42 20.23 -1.50
C TYR A 115 12.53 19.91 -0.47
N LEU A 116 12.24 19.06 0.54
CA LEU A 116 13.20 18.73 1.59
C LEU A 116 13.98 17.44 1.28
N LYS A 117 15.31 17.56 1.34
CA LYS A 117 16.27 16.48 1.19
C LYS A 117 16.94 16.13 2.52
N ASN A 118 17.45 14.93 2.61
CA ASN A 118 18.40 14.58 3.67
C ASN A 118 19.57 15.56 3.68
N GLY A 119 19.92 16.08 4.86
CA GLY A 119 20.97 17.07 5.05
C GLY A 119 20.50 18.53 4.98
N ASP A 120 19.28 18.82 4.52
CA ASP A 120 18.81 20.22 4.42
C ASP A 120 18.61 20.91 5.78
N CYS A 121 18.48 20.13 6.86
CA CYS A 121 18.40 20.64 8.24
C CYS A 121 19.71 20.41 9.02
N GLY A 122 20.85 20.38 8.32
CA GLY A 122 22.17 20.14 8.90
C GLY A 122 22.67 18.73 8.73
N GLU A 123 23.96 18.52 9.06
CA GLU A 123 24.62 17.23 8.90
C GLU A 123 23.91 16.14 9.71
N GLY A 124 23.59 15.02 9.06
CA GLY A 124 22.92 13.88 9.67
C GLY A 124 21.38 13.99 9.74
N SER A 125 20.78 15.11 9.31
CA SER A 125 19.32 15.19 9.20
C SER A 125 18.84 14.29 8.06
N CYS A 126 17.75 13.54 8.31
CA CYS A 126 17.18 12.63 7.32
C CYS A 126 15.69 12.41 7.53
N TRP A 127 15.03 11.96 6.47
CA TRP A 127 13.68 11.45 6.58
C TRP A 127 13.66 10.16 7.38
N VAL A 128 12.76 10.09 8.33
CA VAL A 128 12.48 8.91 9.15
C VAL A 128 11.02 8.51 8.98
N TYR A 129 10.69 7.27 9.29
CA TYR A 129 9.30 6.83 9.25
C TYR A 129 8.92 6.03 10.49
N THR A 130 7.64 6.05 10.82
CA THR A 130 7.05 5.27 11.89
C THR A 130 5.96 4.35 11.36
N VAL A 131 5.79 3.19 11.98
CA VAL A 131 4.64 2.31 11.78
C VAL A 131 4.00 2.14 13.14
N ASP A 132 2.69 2.44 13.25
CA ASP A 132 1.92 2.43 14.50
C ASP A 132 2.58 3.24 15.63
N GLY A 133 3.16 4.41 15.26
CA GLY A 133 3.86 5.31 16.18
C GLY A 133 5.24 4.83 16.64
N LYS A 134 5.72 3.69 16.14
CA LYS A 134 7.05 3.17 16.45
C LYS A 134 8.03 3.56 15.35
N LEU A 135 9.14 4.21 15.74
CA LEU A 135 10.23 4.55 14.81
C LEU A 135 10.86 3.25 14.25
N MET A 136 10.98 3.22 12.95
CA MET A 136 11.56 2.10 12.22
C MET A 136 12.99 2.43 11.80
N SER A 137 13.86 1.42 11.88
CA SER A 137 15.25 1.47 11.38
C SER A 137 15.44 0.71 10.09
N ASP A 138 14.46 -0.10 9.70
CA ASP A 138 14.54 -0.92 8.50
C ASP A 138 14.33 -0.06 7.25
N ASN A 139 14.83 -0.56 6.11
CA ASN A 139 14.57 0.10 4.83
C ASN A 139 13.07 0.10 4.52
N PRO A 140 12.45 1.25 4.17
CA PRO A 140 11.02 1.31 3.84
C PRO A 140 10.63 0.42 2.64
N ALA A 141 11.58 0.03 1.80
CA ALA A 141 11.35 -0.94 0.72
C ALA A 141 11.09 -2.37 1.25
N ASP A 142 11.69 -2.72 2.39
CA ASP A 142 11.60 -4.05 3.00
C ASP A 142 10.48 -4.16 4.02
N CYS A 143 10.07 -3.04 4.62
CA CYS A 143 9.00 -2.99 5.60
C CYS A 143 7.64 -3.19 4.92
N LYS A 144 7.01 -4.34 5.19
CA LYS A 144 5.72 -4.72 4.60
C LYS A 144 4.58 -4.42 5.57
N VAL A 145 3.55 -3.72 5.07
CA VAL A 145 2.37 -3.38 5.87
C VAL A 145 1.39 -4.55 5.92
N LYS A 146 0.71 -4.66 7.06
CA LYS A 146 -0.41 -5.57 7.31
C LYS A 146 -1.68 -4.73 7.51
N GLY A 147 -2.84 -5.35 7.40
CA GLY A 147 -4.09 -4.62 7.60
C GLY A 147 -4.23 -4.06 9.02
N GLY A 148 -4.65 -2.77 9.14
CA GLY A 148 -4.89 -2.11 10.42
C GLY A 148 -3.81 -1.14 10.89
N GLU A 149 -2.79 -0.90 10.07
CA GLU A 149 -1.69 0.05 10.33
C GLU A 149 -1.98 1.47 9.84
#